data_24beca443ec00bb280c9301ccf4bbc65
#
_entry.id   24beca443ec00bb280c9301ccf4bbc65
#
_cell.length_a   1.000
_cell.length_b   1.000
_cell.length_c   1.000
_cell.angle_alpha   90.00
_cell.angle_beta   90.00
_cell.angle_gamma   90.00
#
_symmetry.space_group_name_H-M   'P 1'
#
loop_
_entity.id
_entity.type
_entity.pdbx_description
1 polymer ?
#
loop_
_entity_poly.entity_id
_entity_poly.type
_entity_poly.pdbx_seq_one_letter_code
_entity_poly.pdbx_strand_id
1 'polypeptide(L)'
;MRFTIKLKLAIAFGLVILMSIGMAVLSIINLSSLNSSITDIVQGPASHLESLNALSTSLANTIRAEKNAILNTDPAKISGYRQNIEAARKEIEETLAEFEKATDPQLRSKIGEIRSVFPSFVALQNDVLALATQNTTESNQRAGEISMTEGAVLVNRLLTLMADLTGLIKTDLHATDEATNGQYAHSRNLLIGMGIGLVVFSFLVALWIALGISSGLRKIMGVANAVSIGDLNQNVEIKTNDEIKDLVDTINVMTSNLRNTANIADQIANGDLMVSPKPLSEKDVLGLALQSMVERLRGVVADALAASSNVSSGSQELSASSETLS
;
A
#
# COMPACT_ATOMS: atom_id res chain seq x y z
N MET A 1 -30.90 -7.56 -6.01
CA MET A 1 -29.99 -7.69 -4.83
C MET A 1 -30.22 -6.49 -3.92
N ARG A 2 -30.45 -6.69 -2.63
CA ARG A 2 -30.70 -5.61 -1.68
C ARG A 2 -29.35 -5.09 -1.17
N PHE A 3 -29.05 -3.80 -1.41
CA PHE A 3 -27.81 -3.17 -0.98
C PHE A 3 -27.95 -2.63 0.44
N THR A 4 -27.84 -3.52 1.42
CA THR A 4 -27.87 -3.16 2.85
C THR A 4 -26.66 -2.28 3.22
N ILE A 5 -26.77 -1.50 4.29
CA ILE A 5 -25.64 -0.70 4.83
C ILE A 5 -24.47 -1.60 5.19
N LYS A 6 -24.74 -2.79 5.78
CA LYS A 6 -23.71 -3.80 6.08
C LYS A 6 -22.96 -4.23 4.82
N LEU A 7 -23.69 -4.50 3.73
CA LEU A 7 -23.06 -4.92 2.46
C LEU A 7 -22.27 -3.79 1.82
N LYS A 8 -22.78 -2.54 1.84
CA LYS A 8 -22.04 -1.36 1.35
C LYS A 8 -20.72 -1.18 2.10
N LEU A 9 -20.74 -1.28 3.42
CA LEU A 9 -19.53 -1.19 4.26
C LEU A 9 -18.58 -2.36 4.00
N ALA A 10 -19.08 -3.59 3.94
CA ALA A 10 -18.25 -4.77 3.66
C ALA A 10 -17.53 -4.69 2.31
N ILE A 11 -18.23 -4.25 1.26
CA ILE A 11 -17.63 -4.06 -0.07
C ILE A 11 -16.63 -2.91 -0.04
N ALA A 12 -16.98 -1.77 0.56
CA ALA A 12 -16.10 -0.61 0.65
C ALA A 12 -14.79 -0.92 1.37
N PHE A 13 -14.88 -1.48 2.58
CA PHE A 13 -13.69 -1.86 3.35
C PHE A 13 -12.92 -3.01 2.71
N GLY A 14 -13.62 -4.01 2.16
CA GLY A 14 -12.99 -5.12 1.44
C GLY A 14 -12.16 -4.64 0.26
N LEU A 15 -12.67 -3.67 -0.51
CA LEU A 15 -11.97 -3.08 -1.65
C LEU A 15 -10.74 -2.27 -1.21
N VAL A 16 -10.87 -1.45 -0.15
CA VAL A 16 -9.74 -0.71 0.42
C VAL A 16 -8.66 -1.65 0.94
N ILE A 17 -9.04 -2.73 1.63
CA ILE A 17 -8.09 -3.74 2.13
C ILE A 17 -7.39 -4.43 0.95
N LEU A 18 -8.12 -4.85 -0.09
CA LEU A 18 -7.52 -5.48 -1.27
C LEU A 18 -6.54 -4.54 -2.00
N MET A 19 -6.90 -3.27 -2.17
CA MET A 19 -6.00 -2.27 -2.76
C MET A 19 -4.75 -2.05 -1.89
N SER A 20 -4.90 -2.01 -0.55
CA SER A 20 -3.78 -1.87 0.38
C SER A 20 -2.84 -3.07 0.33
N ILE A 21 -3.39 -4.29 0.27
CA ILE A 21 -2.60 -5.53 0.10
C ILE A 21 -1.85 -5.50 -1.25
N GLY A 22 -2.55 -5.14 -2.34
CA GLY A 22 -1.92 -5.00 -3.66
C GLY A 22 -0.76 -4.00 -3.66
N MET A 23 -0.93 -2.85 -3.00
CA MET A 23 0.13 -1.85 -2.86
C MET A 23 1.30 -2.37 -2.01
N ALA A 24 1.03 -3.12 -0.93
CA ALA A 24 2.07 -3.72 -0.10
C ALA A 24 2.88 -4.77 -0.88
N VAL A 25 2.22 -5.64 -1.66
CA VAL A 25 2.89 -6.63 -2.51
C VAL A 25 3.78 -5.96 -3.57
N LEU A 26 3.26 -4.94 -4.27
CA LEU A 26 4.05 -4.17 -5.24
C LEU A 26 5.24 -3.47 -4.58
N SER A 27 5.09 -2.94 -3.36
CA SER A 27 6.19 -2.32 -2.61
C SER A 27 7.29 -3.32 -2.31
N ILE A 28 6.95 -4.54 -1.89
CA ILE A 28 7.91 -5.61 -1.60
C ILE A 28 8.65 -6.03 -2.88
N ILE A 29 7.94 -6.20 -4.00
CA ILE A 29 8.54 -6.56 -5.28
C ILE A 29 9.52 -5.47 -5.74
N ASN A 30 9.11 -4.20 -5.69
CA ASN A 30 9.97 -3.08 -6.08
C ASN A 30 11.20 -2.95 -5.17
N LEU A 31 11.03 -3.13 -3.86
CA LEU A 31 12.14 -3.10 -2.91
C LEU A 31 13.12 -4.26 -3.14
N SER A 32 12.62 -5.47 -3.42
CA SER A 32 13.45 -6.64 -3.76
C SER A 32 14.23 -6.42 -5.05
N SER A 33 13.59 -5.86 -6.08
CA SER A 33 14.24 -5.54 -7.35
C SER A 33 15.32 -4.47 -7.18
N LEU A 34 15.06 -3.43 -6.38
CA LEU A 34 16.06 -2.39 -6.07
C LEU A 34 17.25 -2.96 -5.30
N ASN A 35 16.99 -3.85 -4.33
CA ASN A 35 18.05 -4.54 -3.57
C ASN A 35 18.91 -5.42 -4.49
N SER A 36 18.31 -6.12 -5.47
CA SER A 36 19.05 -6.87 -6.48
C SER A 36 19.94 -5.94 -7.30
N SER A 37 19.43 -4.82 -7.79
CA SER A 37 20.22 -3.84 -8.56
C SER A 37 21.40 -3.28 -7.76
N ILE A 38 21.23 -3.00 -6.46
CA ILE A 38 22.33 -2.60 -5.59
C ILE A 38 23.36 -3.73 -5.45
N THR A 39 22.90 -4.97 -5.30
CA THR A 39 23.81 -6.13 -5.24
C THR A 39 24.60 -6.29 -6.52
N ASP A 40 23.96 -6.09 -7.67
CA ASP A 40 24.62 -6.16 -9.00
C ASP A 40 25.69 -5.07 -9.15
N ILE A 41 25.48 -3.86 -8.63
CA ILE A 41 26.48 -2.79 -8.58
C ILE A 41 27.69 -3.22 -7.73
N VAL A 42 27.42 -3.73 -6.52
CA VAL A 42 28.48 -4.07 -5.54
C VAL A 42 29.27 -5.28 -5.99
N GLN A 43 28.63 -6.34 -6.47
CA GLN A 43 29.28 -7.58 -6.88
C GLN A 43 29.82 -7.56 -8.31
N GLY A 44 29.33 -6.64 -9.15
CA GLY A 44 29.81 -6.42 -10.52
C GLY A 44 30.85 -5.30 -10.60
N PRO A 45 30.48 -4.12 -11.13
CA PRO A 45 31.48 -3.08 -11.46
C PRO A 45 32.28 -2.57 -10.26
N ALA A 46 31.69 -2.50 -9.05
CA ALA A 46 32.43 -2.05 -7.87
C ALA A 46 33.52 -3.05 -7.45
N SER A 47 33.18 -4.35 -7.41
CA SER A 47 34.15 -5.43 -7.15
C SER A 47 35.23 -5.49 -8.23
N HIS A 48 34.86 -5.32 -9.51
CA HIS A 48 35.84 -5.26 -10.59
C HIS A 48 36.84 -4.09 -10.44
N LEU A 49 36.36 -2.92 -9.97
CA LEU A 49 37.22 -1.77 -9.71
C LEU A 49 38.21 -2.04 -8.56
N GLU A 50 37.77 -2.73 -7.50
CA GLU A 50 38.63 -3.16 -6.40
C GLU A 50 39.71 -4.13 -6.88
N SER A 51 39.33 -5.16 -7.65
CA SER A 51 40.25 -6.13 -8.21
C SER A 51 41.27 -5.47 -9.16
N LEU A 52 40.84 -4.48 -9.95
CA LEU A 52 41.73 -3.73 -10.83
C LEU A 52 42.73 -2.86 -10.07
N ASN A 53 42.33 -2.28 -8.95
CA ASN A 53 43.21 -1.53 -8.05
C ASN A 53 44.25 -2.47 -7.41
N ALA A 54 43.85 -3.67 -7.00
CA ALA A 54 44.79 -4.69 -6.52
C ALA A 54 45.80 -5.09 -7.60
N LEU A 55 45.34 -5.36 -8.84
CA LEU A 55 46.16 -5.65 -9.98
C LEU A 55 47.18 -4.54 -10.26
N SER A 56 46.77 -3.28 -10.27
CA SER A 56 47.63 -2.12 -10.45
C SER A 56 48.69 -2.00 -9.36
N THR A 57 48.31 -2.26 -8.12
CA THR A 57 49.19 -2.23 -6.95
C THR A 57 50.22 -3.34 -7.04
N SER A 58 49.83 -4.56 -7.41
CA SER A 58 50.74 -5.70 -7.55
C SER A 58 51.69 -5.49 -8.72
N LEU A 59 51.26 -4.91 -9.84
CA LEU A 59 52.16 -4.51 -10.95
C LEU A 59 53.17 -3.46 -10.47
N ALA A 60 52.75 -2.42 -9.78
CA ALA A 60 53.67 -1.41 -9.25
C ALA A 60 54.66 -1.97 -8.24
N ASN A 61 54.25 -2.97 -7.42
CA ASN A 61 55.13 -3.66 -6.52
C ASN A 61 56.20 -4.49 -7.24
N THR A 62 55.84 -5.20 -8.34
CA THR A 62 56.86 -5.93 -9.14
C THR A 62 57.89 -4.97 -9.73
N ILE A 63 57.45 -3.84 -10.31
CA ILE A 63 58.33 -2.82 -10.88
C ILE A 63 59.28 -2.24 -9.82
N ARG A 64 58.73 -1.89 -8.66
CA ARG A 64 59.51 -1.33 -7.53
C ARG A 64 60.53 -2.34 -7.01
N ALA A 65 60.14 -3.59 -6.82
CA ALA A 65 61.05 -4.64 -6.35
C ALA A 65 62.14 -4.94 -7.38
N GLU A 66 61.86 -4.91 -8.70
CA GLU A 66 62.86 -5.01 -9.78
C GLU A 66 63.88 -3.88 -9.70
N LYS A 67 63.42 -2.62 -9.60
CA LYS A 67 64.35 -1.48 -9.48
C LYS A 67 65.22 -1.60 -8.22
N ASN A 68 64.65 -2.04 -7.09
CA ASN A 68 65.38 -2.27 -5.88
C ASN A 68 66.40 -3.41 -6.00
N ALA A 69 66.09 -4.46 -6.74
CA ALA A 69 67.02 -5.55 -7.02
C ALA A 69 68.23 -5.07 -7.83
N ILE A 70 68.02 -4.23 -8.86
CA ILE A 70 69.10 -3.64 -9.69
C ILE A 70 70.03 -2.74 -8.89
N LEU A 71 69.44 -1.94 -7.94
CA LEU A 71 70.20 -0.95 -7.20
C LEU A 71 70.88 -1.51 -5.95
N ASN A 72 70.57 -2.73 -5.50
CA ASN A 72 71.09 -3.30 -4.27
C ASN A 72 72.34 -4.16 -4.51
N THR A 73 73.31 -4.09 -3.59
CA THR A 73 74.52 -4.89 -3.65
C THR A 73 74.52 -6.07 -2.67
N ASP A 74 73.51 -6.19 -1.80
CA ASP A 74 73.36 -7.30 -0.84
C ASP A 74 72.59 -8.46 -1.49
N PRO A 75 73.20 -9.62 -1.70
CA PRO A 75 72.56 -10.78 -2.32
C PRO A 75 71.33 -11.29 -1.61
N ALA A 76 71.29 -11.17 -0.25
CA ALA A 76 70.12 -11.59 0.53
C ALA A 76 68.92 -10.69 0.24
N LYS A 77 69.12 -9.36 0.15
CA LYS A 77 68.08 -8.41 -0.23
C LYS A 77 67.60 -8.59 -1.68
N ILE A 78 68.52 -8.84 -2.62
CA ILE A 78 68.19 -9.14 -4.00
C ILE A 78 67.29 -10.38 -4.10
N SER A 79 67.65 -11.45 -3.36
CA SER A 79 66.79 -12.65 -3.24
C SER A 79 65.38 -12.34 -2.66
N GLY A 80 65.28 -11.47 -1.63
CA GLY A 80 64.02 -11.04 -1.06
C GLY A 80 63.17 -10.26 -2.05
N TYR A 81 63.75 -9.36 -2.84
CA TYR A 81 63.03 -8.65 -3.91
C TYR A 81 62.49 -9.59 -4.97
N ARG A 82 63.29 -10.61 -5.37
CA ARG A 82 62.82 -11.65 -6.31
C ARG A 82 61.60 -12.41 -5.77
N GLN A 83 61.60 -12.82 -4.48
CA GLN A 83 60.45 -13.48 -3.87
C GLN A 83 59.21 -12.57 -3.88
N ASN A 84 59.38 -11.28 -3.57
CA ASN A 84 58.29 -10.31 -3.63
C ASN A 84 57.70 -10.15 -5.04
N ILE A 85 58.56 -10.18 -6.06
CA ILE A 85 58.11 -10.14 -7.47
C ILE A 85 57.32 -11.40 -7.82
N GLU A 86 57.77 -12.58 -7.43
CA GLU A 86 57.12 -13.86 -7.68
C GLU A 86 55.75 -13.89 -6.98
N ALA A 87 55.62 -13.42 -5.73
CA ALA A 87 54.35 -13.31 -5.01
C ALA A 87 53.40 -12.35 -5.69
N ALA A 88 53.85 -11.15 -6.07
CA ALA A 88 53.02 -10.15 -6.73
C ALA A 88 52.56 -10.59 -8.14
N ARG A 89 53.39 -11.33 -8.89
CA ARG A 89 53.00 -11.92 -10.16
C ARG A 89 51.89 -12.96 -10.01
N LYS A 90 51.96 -13.77 -8.96
CA LYS A 90 50.93 -14.74 -8.64
C LYS A 90 49.58 -14.04 -8.35
N GLU A 91 49.60 -12.97 -7.57
CA GLU A 91 48.40 -12.15 -7.31
C GLU A 91 47.83 -11.56 -8.63
N ILE A 92 48.72 -11.09 -9.55
CA ILE A 92 48.31 -10.60 -10.86
C ILE A 92 47.59 -11.71 -11.65
N GLU A 93 48.17 -12.91 -11.74
CA GLU A 93 47.61 -14.04 -12.47
C GLU A 93 46.25 -14.49 -11.87
N GLU A 94 46.14 -14.57 -10.55
CA GLU A 94 44.90 -14.90 -9.83
C GLU A 94 43.82 -13.88 -10.14
N THR A 95 44.14 -12.59 -10.05
CA THR A 95 43.19 -11.50 -10.35
C THR A 95 42.76 -11.50 -11.81
N LEU A 96 43.69 -11.72 -12.76
CA LEU A 96 43.35 -11.84 -14.17
C LEU A 96 42.45 -13.05 -14.44
N ALA A 97 42.62 -14.16 -13.70
CA ALA A 97 41.77 -15.34 -13.83
C ALA A 97 40.36 -15.11 -13.28
N GLU A 98 40.19 -14.27 -12.26
CA GLU A 98 38.88 -13.84 -11.78
C GLU A 98 38.12 -13.00 -12.80
N PHE A 99 38.79 -12.04 -13.43
CA PHE A 99 38.21 -11.22 -14.49
C PHE A 99 37.74 -12.01 -15.72
N GLU A 100 38.36 -13.15 -16.02
CA GLU A 100 37.90 -14.01 -17.11
C GLU A 100 36.52 -14.61 -16.91
N LYS A 101 36.05 -14.68 -15.63
CA LYS A 101 34.73 -15.12 -15.27
C LYS A 101 33.67 -14.02 -15.45
N ALA A 102 34.09 -12.77 -15.72
CA ALA A 102 33.18 -11.66 -15.93
C ALA A 102 32.26 -11.95 -17.13
N THR A 103 31.00 -11.57 -16.98
CA THR A 103 29.98 -11.79 -18.04
C THR A 103 30.10 -10.81 -19.19
N ASP A 104 30.66 -9.61 -18.96
CA ASP A 104 30.81 -8.58 -19.96
C ASP A 104 31.89 -8.98 -21.02
N PRO A 105 31.53 -9.07 -22.32
CA PRO A 105 32.46 -9.40 -23.37
C PRO A 105 33.57 -8.35 -23.60
N GLN A 106 33.27 -7.05 -23.36
CA GLN A 106 34.28 -5.98 -23.54
C GLN A 106 35.32 -6.06 -22.44
N LEU A 107 34.89 -6.32 -21.20
CA LEU A 107 35.78 -6.53 -20.06
C LEU A 107 36.72 -7.73 -20.33
N ARG A 108 36.18 -8.88 -20.76
CA ARG A 108 36.96 -10.07 -21.10
C ARG A 108 37.96 -9.82 -22.23
N SER A 109 37.55 -9.05 -23.24
CA SER A 109 38.45 -8.69 -24.36
C SER A 109 39.65 -7.89 -23.88
N LYS A 110 39.42 -6.88 -23.03
CA LYS A 110 40.51 -6.06 -22.47
C LYS A 110 41.43 -6.85 -21.54
N ILE A 111 40.87 -7.75 -20.73
CA ILE A 111 41.69 -8.69 -19.94
C ILE A 111 42.53 -9.61 -20.83
N GLY A 112 41.99 -10.09 -21.94
CA GLY A 112 42.72 -10.85 -22.93
C GLY A 112 43.91 -10.07 -23.51
N GLU A 113 43.76 -8.76 -23.78
CA GLU A 113 44.89 -7.90 -24.21
C GLU A 113 45.96 -7.80 -23.11
N ILE A 114 45.59 -7.60 -21.85
CA ILE A 114 46.56 -7.58 -20.73
C ILE A 114 47.31 -8.93 -20.63
N ARG A 115 46.58 -10.04 -20.71
CA ARG A 115 47.16 -11.39 -20.69
C ARG A 115 48.09 -11.67 -21.84
N SER A 116 47.89 -11.07 -22.99
CA SER A 116 48.77 -11.23 -24.15
C SER A 116 50.12 -10.52 -23.95
N VAL A 117 50.16 -9.42 -23.23
CA VAL A 117 51.35 -8.60 -22.94
C VAL A 117 52.11 -9.08 -21.70
N PHE A 118 51.39 -9.52 -20.67
CA PHE A 118 51.98 -9.86 -19.38
C PHE A 118 53.10 -10.93 -19.43
N PRO A 119 53.01 -12.02 -20.20
CA PRO A 119 54.11 -13.00 -20.31
C PRO A 119 55.40 -12.41 -20.85
N SER A 120 55.32 -11.47 -21.81
CA SER A 120 56.49 -10.77 -22.38
C SER A 120 57.13 -9.86 -21.30
N PHE A 121 56.33 -9.19 -20.49
CA PHE A 121 56.80 -8.41 -19.34
C PHE A 121 57.50 -9.33 -18.32
N VAL A 122 56.92 -10.48 -17.97
CA VAL A 122 57.49 -11.46 -17.04
C VAL A 122 58.82 -12.01 -17.55
N ALA A 123 58.92 -12.35 -18.85
CA ALA A 123 60.15 -12.84 -19.48
C ALA A 123 61.28 -11.81 -19.39
N LEU A 124 60.99 -10.56 -19.81
CA LEU A 124 61.96 -9.47 -19.73
C LEU A 124 62.40 -9.17 -18.29
N GLN A 125 61.45 -9.18 -17.35
CA GLN A 125 61.73 -8.96 -15.93
C GLN A 125 62.62 -10.11 -15.35
N ASN A 126 62.51 -11.36 -15.85
CA ASN A 126 63.39 -12.48 -15.49
C ASN A 126 64.80 -12.24 -15.97
N ASP A 127 65.00 -11.73 -17.20
CA ASP A 127 66.30 -11.38 -17.76
C ASP A 127 66.99 -10.28 -16.95
N VAL A 128 66.21 -9.23 -16.59
CA VAL A 128 66.66 -8.14 -15.72
C VAL A 128 67.10 -8.68 -14.31
N LEU A 129 66.31 -9.56 -13.71
CA LEU A 129 66.62 -10.16 -12.41
C LEU A 129 67.82 -11.10 -12.46
N ALA A 130 68.00 -11.82 -13.57
CA ALA A 130 69.18 -12.66 -13.79
C ALA A 130 70.50 -11.83 -13.81
N LEU A 131 70.46 -10.68 -14.48
CA LEU A 131 71.54 -9.72 -14.50
C LEU A 131 71.80 -9.09 -13.15
N ALA A 132 70.74 -8.64 -12.47
CA ALA A 132 70.80 -8.06 -11.10
C ALA A 132 71.39 -9.06 -10.09
N THR A 133 71.10 -10.35 -10.24
CA THR A 133 71.66 -11.43 -9.38
C THR A 133 73.16 -11.64 -9.54
N GLN A 134 73.75 -11.34 -10.72
CA GLN A 134 75.21 -11.38 -10.93
C GLN A 134 75.91 -10.30 -10.09
N ASN A 135 75.21 -9.21 -9.79
CA ASN A 135 75.62 -8.16 -8.88
C ASN A 135 77.01 -7.55 -9.18
N THR A 136 77.37 -7.39 -10.46
CA THR A 136 78.52 -6.64 -10.94
C THR A 136 78.07 -5.25 -11.44
N THR A 137 79.00 -4.28 -11.48
CA THR A 137 78.70 -2.95 -12.04
C THR A 137 78.17 -3.04 -13.48
N GLU A 138 78.76 -3.86 -14.30
CA GLU A 138 78.36 -4.04 -15.71
C GLU A 138 76.98 -4.72 -15.84
N SER A 139 76.75 -5.79 -15.08
CA SER A 139 75.46 -6.50 -15.14
C SER A 139 74.30 -5.62 -14.60
N ASN A 140 74.56 -4.83 -13.53
CA ASN A 140 73.54 -3.92 -12.99
C ASN A 140 73.30 -2.73 -13.94
N GLN A 141 74.28 -2.22 -14.63
CA GLN A 141 74.11 -1.20 -15.67
C GLN A 141 73.27 -1.76 -16.82
N ARG A 142 73.56 -2.97 -17.29
CA ARG A 142 72.81 -3.62 -18.36
C ARG A 142 71.38 -3.94 -17.93
N ALA A 143 71.18 -4.42 -16.74
CA ALA A 143 69.84 -4.63 -16.17
C ALA A 143 69.01 -3.31 -16.15
N GLY A 144 69.62 -2.21 -15.68
CA GLY A 144 69.03 -0.90 -15.70
C GLY A 144 68.66 -0.40 -17.07
N GLU A 145 69.53 -0.59 -18.05
CA GLU A 145 69.29 -0.23 -19.46
C GLU A 145 68.04 -0.97 -20.03
N ILE A 146 67.98 -2.30 -19.92
CA ILE A 146 66.86 -3.12 -20.37
C ILE A 146 65.56 -2.69 -19.65
N SER A 147 65.62 -2.53 -18.36
CA SER A 147 64.48 -2.15 -17.54
C SER A 147 63.91 -0.76 -17.93
N MET A 148 64.80 0.20 -18.28
CA MET A 148 64.42 1.56 -18.63
C MET A 148 64.02 1.77 -20.09
N THR A 149 64.38 0.84 -20.98
CA THR A 149 64.08 0.89 -22.42
C THR A 149 62.94 -0.06 -22.77
N GLU A 150 63.24 -1.33 -22.99
CA GLU A 150 62.28 -2.37 -23.41
C GLU A 150 61.23 -2.62 -22.29
N GLY A 151 61.68 -2.65 -21.03
CA GLY A 151 60.78 -2.80 -19.86
C GLY A 151 59.78 -1.67 -19.74
N ALA A 152 60.25 -0.44 -19.95
CA ALA A 152 59.37 0.73 -19.88
C ALA A 152 58.25 0.69 -20.96
N VAL A 153 58.53 0.17 -22.14
CA VAL A 153 57.54 0.01 -23.23
C VAL A 153 56.44 -0.97 -22.81
N LEU A 154 56.80 -2.12 -22.24
CA LEU A 154 55.85 -3.13 -21.80
C LEU A 154 55.04 -2.64 -20.60
N VAL A 155 55.69 -1.98 -19.63
CA VAL A 155 55.00 -1.36 -18.45
C VAL A 155 54.00 -0.31 -18.92
N ASN A 156 54.37 0.62 -19.79
CA ASN A 156 53.48 1.62 -20.32
C ASN A 156 52.28 1.00 -21.06
N ARG A 157 52.53 -0.07 -21.82
CA ARG A 157 51.44 -0.80 -22.50
C ARG A 157 50.46 -1.41 -21.50
N LEU A 158 50.95 -2.08 -20.44
CA LEU A 158 50.12 -2.63 -19.36
C LEU A 158 49.35 -1.54 -18.64
N LEU A 159 50.00 -0.43 -18.27
CA LEU A 159 49.32 0.70 -17.61
C LEU A 159 48.23 1.33 -18.47
N THR A 160 48.45 1.46 -19.79
CA THR A 160 47.43 1.97 -20.71
C THR A 160 46.23 1.03 -20.77
N LEU A 161 46.45 -0.29 -20.89
CA LEU A 161 45.38 -1.27 -20.89
C LEU A 161 44.58 -1.29 -19.58
N MET A 162 45.25 -1.12 -18.45
CA MET A 162 44.59 -0.98 -17.14
C MET A 162 43.79 0.32 -17.03
N ALA A 163 44.27 1.43 -17.60
CA ALA A 163 43.53 2.68 -17.65
C ALA A 163 42.26 2.57 -18.53
N ASP A 164 42.40 1.90 -19.71
CA ASP A 164 41.22 1.62 -20.56
C ASP A 164 40.19 0.76 -19.82
N LEU A 165 40.66 -0.29 -19.12
CA LEU A 165 39.80 -1.17 -18.33
C LEU A 165 39.11 -0.42 -17.20
N THR A 166 39.83 0.50 -16.51
CA THR A 166 39.24 1.39 -15.52
C THR A 166 38.14 2.25 -16.12
N GLY A 167 38.35 2.78 -17.32
CA GLY A 167 37.35 3.56 -18.05
C GLY A 167 36.09 2.77 -18.34
N LEU A 168 36.25 1.53 -18.84
CA LEU A 168 35.10 0.65 -19.09
C LEU A 168 34.31 0.34 -17.83
N ILE A 169 34.98 -0.07 -16.75
CA ILE A 169 34.32 -0.40 -15.47
C ILE A 169 33.59 0.82 -14.88
N LYS A 170 34.19 2.02 -14.96
CA LYS A 170 33.54 3.25 -14.50
C LYS A 170 32.31 3.60 -15.33
N THR A 171 32.36 3.40 -16.64
CA THR A 171 31.24 3.63 -17.54
C THR A 171 30.08 2.67 -17.20
N ASP A 172 30.38 1.40 -17.00
CA ASP A 172 29.40 0.39 -16.58
C ASP A 172 28.78 0.70 -15.21
N LEU A 173 29.62 1.11 -14.24
CA LEU A 173 29.17 1.54 -12.92
C LEU A 173 28.20 2.73 -13.02
N HIS A 174 28.52 3.75 -13.79
CA HIS A 174 27.63 4.90 -14.00
C HIS A 174 26.32 4.52 -14.69
N ALA A 175 26.39 3.68 -15.73
CA ALA A 175 25.19 3.22 -16.44
C ALA A 175 24.26 2.42 -15.53
N THR A 176 24.81 1.55 -14.68
CA THR A 176 24.05 0.72 -13.74
C THR A 176 23.48 1.58 -12.61
N ASP A 177 24.22 2.58 -12.10
CA ASP A 177 23.73 3.54 -11.11
C ASP A 177 22.57 4.38 -11.66
N GLU A 178 22.71 4.93 -12.88
CA GLU A 178 21.65 5.69 -13.53
C GLU A 178 20.38 4.84 -13.76
N ALA A 179 20.54 3.60 -14.20
CA ALA A 179 19.42 2.67 -14.39
C ALA A 179 18.70 2.39 -13.05
N THR A 180 19.48 2.16 -11.98
CA THR A 180 18.96 1.92 -10.62
C THR A 180 18.23 3.15 -10.08
N ASN A 181 18.77 4.34 -10.25
CA ASN A 181 18.14 5.61 -9.88
C ASN A 181 16.84 5.86 -10.66
N GLY A 182 16.83 5.53 -11.96
CA GLY A 182 15.64 5.58 -12.80
C GLY A 182 14.54 4.63 -12.31
N GLN A 183 14.90 3.39 -11.97
CA GLN A 183 14.00 2.40 -11.41
C GLN A 183 13.41 2.84 -10.06
N TYR A 184 14.26 3.39 -9.18
CA TYR A 184 13.83 3.97 -7.91
C TYR A 184 12.82 5.10 -8.10
N ALA A 185 13.11 6.05 -8.99
CA ALA A 185 12.24 7.18 -9.27
C ALA A 185 10.88 6.73 -9.83
N HIS A 186 10.87 5.75 -10.74
CA HIS A 186 9.64 5.15 -11.28
C HIS A 186 8.82 4.47 -10.19
N SER A 187 9.44 3.60 -9.40
CA SER A 187 8.78 2.87 -8.31
C SER A 187 8.20 3.82 -7.26
N ARG A 188 8.97 4.82 -6.85
CA ARG A 188 8.54 5.86 -5.91
C ARG A 188 7.31 6.62 -6.42
N ASN A 189 7.34 7.10 -7.66
CA ASN A 189 6.26 7.88 -8.24
C ASN A 189 4.98 7.04 -8.39
N LEU A 190 5.12 5.78 -8.78
CA LEU A 190 4.01 4.82 -8.86
C LEU A 190 3.38 4.59 -7.48
N LEU A 191 4.18 4.33 -6.45
CA LEU A 191 3.68 4.09 -5.08
C LEU A 191 3.02 5.34 -4.49
N ILE A 192 3.57 6.53 -4.73
CA ILE A 192 2.96 7.80 -4.31
C ILE A 192 1.62 7.99 -5.02
N GLY A 193 1.56 7.79 -6.34
CA GLY A 193 0.33 7.91 -7.12
C GLY A 193 -0.76 6.94 -6.66
N MET A 194 -0.39 5.67 -6.41
CA MET A 194 -1.32 4.67 -5.85
C MET A 194 -1.78 5.03 -4.44
N GLY A 195 -0.88 5.54 -3.59
CA GLY A 195 -1.22 5.99 -2.24
C GLY A 195 -2.22 7.14 -2.24
N ILE A 196 -1.99 8.15 -3.07
CA ILE A 196 -2.92 9.28 -3.24
C ILE A 196 -4.26 8.76 -3.78
N GLY A 197 -4.25 7.89 -4.79
CA GLY A 197 -5.46 7.28 -5.36
C GLY A 197 -6.27 6.52 -4.31
N LEU A 198 -5.62 5.73 -3.46
CA LEU A 198 -6.24 4.99 -2.36
C LEU A 198 -6.91 5.94 -1.35
N VAL A 199 -6.22 7.00 -0.95
CA VAL A 199 -6.76 8.00 0.00
C VAL A 199 -7.98 8.71 -0.58
N VAL A 200 -7.89 9.18 -1.83
CA VAL A 200 -9.00 9.86 -2.52
C VAL A 200 -10.20 8.92 -2.67
N PHE A 201 -9.95 7.70 -3.11
CA PHE A 201 -11.01 6.68 -3.23
C PHE A 201 -11.68 6.40 -1.90
N SER A 202 -10.91 6.17 -0.84
CA SER A 202 -11.45 5.89 0.51
C SER A 202 -12.26 7.06 1.04
N PHE A 203 -11.79 8.30 0.82
CA PHE A 203 -12.51 9.51 1.23
C PHE A 203 -13.86 9.64 0.50
N LEU A 204 -13.88 9.45 -0.82
CA LEU A 204 -15.11 9.55 -1.62
C LEU A 204 -16.13 8.48 -1.19
N VAL A 205 -15.70 7.25 -0.96
CA VAL A 205 -16.56 6.15 -0.51
C VAL A 205 -17.11 6.43 0.89
N ALA A 206 -16.26 6.88 1.82
CA ALA A 206 -16.68 7.24 3.17
C ALA A 206 -17.70 8.39 3.15
N LEU A 207 -17.45 9.43 2.34
CA LEU A 207 -18.35 10.56 2.19
C LEU A 207 -19.70 10.14 1.61
N TRP A 208 -19.71 9.29 0.58
CA TRP A 208 -20.93 8.78 -0.03
C TRP A 208 -21.79 7.99 0.94
N ILE A 209 -21.20 7.09 1.75
CA ILE A 209 -21.89 6.31 2.76
C ILE A 209 -22.41 7.22 3.89
N ALA A 210 -21.56 8.12 4.39
CA ALA A 210 -21.92 9.04 5.50
C ALA A 210 -23.08 9.95 5.12
N LEU A 211 -23.05 10.57 3.93
CA LEU A 211 -24.13 11.43 3.44
C LEU A 211 -25.43 10.65 3.23
N GLY A 212 -25.37 9.42 2.72
CA GLY A 212 -26.54 8.56 2.51
C GLY A 212 -27.23 8.23 3.83
N ILE A 213 -26.47 7.77 4.83
CA ILE A 213 -26.99 7.44 6.17
C ILE A 213 -27.51 8.68 6.88
N SER A 214 -26.73 9.77 6.92
CA SER A 214 -27.10 11.01 7.60
C SER A 214 -28.38 11.63 7.03
N SER A 215 -28.53 11.65 5.70
CA SER A 215 -29.72 12.16 5.03
C SER A 215 -30.98 11.34 5.39
N GLY A 216 -30.85 10.01 5.39
CA GLY A 216 -31.96 9.11 5.76
C GLY A 216 -32.39 9.28 7.22
N LEU A 217 -31.42 9.28 8.15
CA LEU A 217 -31.70 9.49 9.59
C LEU A 217 -32.29 10.87 9.88
N ARG A 218 -31.85 11.92 9.21
CA ARG A 218 -32.40 13.26 9.35
C ARG A 218 -33.88 13.33 8.97
N LYS A 219 -34.29 12.65 7.90
CA LYS A 219 -35.68 12.54 7.49
C LYS A 219 -36.54 11.81 8.54
N ILE A 220 -36.03 10.71 9.08
CA ILE A 220 -36.70 9.96 10.13
C ILE A 220 -36.89 10.82 11.40
N MET A 221 -35.82 11.52 11.80
CA MET A 221 -35.91 12.47 12.96
C MET A 221 -36.97 13.56 12.73
N GLY A 222 -37.08 14.05 11.48
CA GLY A 222 -38.11 15.05 11.16
C GLY A 222 -39.53 14.53 11.44
N VAL A 223 -39.86 13.31 10.99
CA VAL A 223 -41.16 12.69 11.25
C VAL A 223 -41.36 12.38 12.75
N ALA A 224 -40.36 11.82 13.40
CA ALA A 224 -40.45 11.52 14.82
C ALA A 224 -40.71 12.80 15.65
N ASN A 225 -40.08 13.91 15.30
CA ASN A 225 -40.33 15.21 15.92
C ASN A 225 -41.76 15.71 15.64
N ALA A 226 -42.26 15.57 14.40
CA ALA A 226 -43.63 15.94 14.07
C ALA A 226 -44.67 15.11 14.87
N VAL A 227 -44.46 13.79 14.92
CA VAL A 227 -45.30 12.88 15.71
C VAL A 227 -45.27 13.23 17.20
N SER A 228 -44.11 13.64 17.74
CA SER A 228 -43.99 14.00 19.16
C SER A 228 -44.80 15.20 19.57
N ILE A 229 -45.16 16.10 18.65
CA ILE A 229 -46.02 17.26 18.88
C ILE A 229 -47.48 17.04 18.40
N GLY A 230 -47.79 15.79 17.99
CA GLY A 230 -49.15 15.42 17.55
C GLY A 230 -49.42 15.65 16.05
N ASP A 231 -48.45 16.10 15.24
CA ASP A 231 -48.63 16.20 13.81
C ASP A 231 -48.44 14.81 13.17
N LEU A 232 -49.55 14.14 12.91
CA LEU A 232 -49.61 12.80 12.32
C LEU A 232 -49.69 12.82 10.78
N ASN A 233 -49.65 13.99 10.11
CA ASN A 233 -49.85 14.12 8.66
C ASN A 233 -48.54 13.98 7.87
N GLN A 234 -47.48 13.60 8.51
CA GLN A 234 -46.18 13.41 7.87
C GLN A 234 -46.08 12.02 7.24
N ASN A 235 -45.45 11.96 6.04
CA ASN A 235 -45.07 10.74 5.34
C ASN A 235 -43.66 10.92 4.76
N VAL A 236 -42.79 9.95 4.92
CA VAL A 236 -41.40 10.01 4.37
C VAL A 236 -41.24 9.00 3.26
N GLU A 237 -40.71 9.50 2.17
CA GLU A 237 -40.25 8.65 1.08
C GLU A 237 -38.72 8.73 0.95
N ILE A 238 -38.08 7.57 0.82
CA ILE A 238 -36.66 7.44 0.48
C ILE A 238 -36.47 6.46 -0.66
N LYS A 239 -35.44 6.75 -1.47
CA LYS A 239 -35.13 5.95 -2.68
C LYS A 239 -34.16 4.80 -2.39
N THR A 240 -33.56 4.73 -1.21
CA THR A 240 -32.64 3.67 -0.83
C THR A 240 -33.39 2.36 -0.61
N ASN A 241 -32.72 1.22 -0.83
CA ASN A 241 -33.26 -0.10 -0.55
C ASN A 241 -32.33 -0.82 0.46
N ASP A 242 -32.29 -0.27 1.67
CA ASP A 242 -31.42 -0.67 2.77
C ASP A 242 -32.17 -0.60 4.10
N GLU A 243 -31.49 -0.77 5.22
CA GLU A 243 -32.07 -0.75 6.57
C GLU A 243 -32.73 0.59 6.93
N ILE A 244 -32.32 1.69 6.31
CA ILE A 244 -32.96 3.00 6.50
C ILE A 244 -34.35 2.98 5.88
N LYS A 245 -34.54 2.32 4.74
CA LYS A 245 -35.89 2.16 4.16
C LYS A 245 -36.81 1.36 5.08
N ASP A 246 -36.32 0.26 5.65
CA ASP A 246 -37.13 -0.55 6.58
C ASP A 246 -37.57 0.29 7.79
N LEU A 247 -36.66 1.11 8.30
CA LEU A 247 -36.95 1.99 9.42
C LEU A 247 -37.97 3.05 9.01
N VAL A 248 -37.89 3.65 7.84
CA VAL A 248 -38.87 4.59 7.29
C VAL A 248 -40.24 3.94 7.12
N ASP A 249 -40.26 2.75 6.51
CA ASP A 249 -41.52 2.02 6.30
C ASP A 249 -42.22 1.71 7.66
N THR A 250 -41.42 1.31 8.68
CA THR A 250 -41.92 1.07 10.04
C THR A 250 -42.46 2.34 10.68
N ILE A 251 -41.79 3.47 10.56
CA ILE A 251 -42.27 4.78 11.07
C ILE A 251 -43.54 5.20 10.35
N ASN A 252 -43.63 5.02 9.02
CA ASN A 252 -44.86 5.35 8.28
C ASN A 252 -46.03 4.49 8.72
N VAL A 253 -45.84 3.19 8.98
CA VAL A 253 -46.89 2.31 9.57
C VAL A 253 -47.30 2.78 10.95
N MET A 254 -46.35 3.13 11.82
CA MET A 254 -46.62 3.66 13.15
C MET A 254 -47.47 4.95 13.07
N THR A 255 -47.05 5.91 12.22
CA THR A 255 -47.77 7.18 12.04
C THR A 255 -49.17 6.96 11.48
N SER A 256 -49.34 6.02 10.53
CA SER A 256 -50.65 5.65 9.99
C SER A 256 -51.58 5.08 11.08
N ASN A 257 -51.07 4.19 11.92
CA ASN A 257 -51.84 3.62 13.02
C ASN A 257 -52.29 4.68 14.04
N LEU A 258 -51.37 5.59 14.43
CA LEU A 258 -51.69 6.71 15.32
C LEU A 258 -52.75 7.64 14.70
N ARG A 259 -52.65 7.92 13.40
CA ARG A 259 -53.65 8.72 12.66
C ARG A 259 -55.00 8.05 12.65
N ASN A 260 -55.08 6.74 12.41
CA ASN A 260 -56.33 5.98 12.45
C ASN A 260 -56.94 6.03 13.85
N THR A 261 -56.15 5.89 14.90
CA THR A 261 -56.59 5.98 16.27
C THR A 261 -57.13 7.37 16.60
N ALA A 262 -56.45 8.44 16.17
CA ALA A 262 -56.90 9.82 16.33
C ALA A 262 -58.23 10.09 15.60
N ASN A 263 -58.37 9.57 14.35
CA ASN A 263 -59.63 9.69 13.59
C ASN A 263 -60.79 8.96 14.27
N ILE A 264 -60.60 7.79 14.84
CA ILE A 264 -61.63 7.08 15.60
C ILE A 264 -62.01 7.89 16.84
N ALA A 265 -61.06 8.46 17.58
CA ALA A 265 -61.31 9.31 18.70
C ALA A 265 -62.10 10.56 18.32
N ASP A 266 -61.79 11.19 17.17
CA ASP A 266 -62.54 12.34 16.65
C ASP A 266 -63.97 11.97 16.25
N GLN A 267 -64.21 10.84 15.63
CA GLN A 267 -65.57 10.34 15.32
C GLN A 267 -66.38 10.13 16.57
N ILE A 268 -65.81 9.53 17.62
CA ILE A 268 -66.45 9.36 18.93
C ILE A 268 -66.78 10.72 19.54
N ALA A 269 -65.86 11.69 19.50
CA ALA A 269 -66.08 13.05 20.02
C ALA A 269 -67.23 13.78 19.29
N ASN A 270 -67.40 13.49 17.98
CA ASN A 270 -68.51 14.01 17.15
C ASN A 270 -69.82 13.23 17.34
N GLY A 271 -69.91 12.28 18.26
CA GLY A 271 -71.12 11.55 18.63
C GLY A 271 -71.34 10.27 17.80
N ASP A 272 -70.39 9.88 16.88
CA ASP A 272 -70.53 8.62 16.18
C ASP A 272 -70.07 7.46 17.06
N LEU A 273 -71.03 6.84 17.73
CA LEU A 273 -70.76 5.63 18.49
C LEU A 273 -70.92 4.32 17.69
N MET A 274 -71.19 4.40 16.36
CA MET A 274 -71.22 3.21 15.52
C MET A 274 -69.86 2.72 15.10
N VAL A 275 -68.78 3.53 15.33
CA VAL A 275 -67.38 3.16 15.10
C VAL A 275 -66.99 1.93 15.90
N SER A 276 -66.23 1.02 15.28
CA SER A 276 -65.71 -0.19 15.97
C SER A 276 -64.21 -0.17 16.01
N PRO A 277 -63.63 0.38 17.08
CA PRO A 277 -62.15 0.32 17.27
C PRO A 277 -61.68 -1.14 17.26
N LYS A 278 -60.67 -1.42 16.42
CA LYS A 278 -60.04 -2.76 16.39
C LYS A 278 -58.62 -2.63 16.91
N PRO A 279 -58.32 -3.16 18.08
CA PRO A 279 -56.94 -3.20 18.59
C PRO A 279 -56.01 -3.95 17.61
N LEU A 280 -54.80 -3.45 17.38
CA LEU A 280 -53.79 -4.06 16.47
C LEU A 280 -53.23 -5.36 17.03
N SER A 281 -53.22 -5.52 18.35
CA SER A 281 -52.77 -6.72 19.07
C SER A 281 -53.31 -6.72 20.50
N GLU A 282 -53.13 -7.81 21.22
CA GLU A 282 -53.43 -7.89 22.67
C GLU A 282 -52.61 -6.91 23.53
N LYS A 283 -51.53 -6.34 22.97
CA LYS A 283 -50.67 -5.34 23.64
C LYS A 283 -50.95 -3.91 23.19
N ASP A 284 -51.95 -3.69 22.36
CA ASP A 284 -52.34 -2.36 21.89
C ASP A 284 -53.18 -1.65 22.97
N VAL A 285 -52.47 -1.06 23.92
CA VAL A 285 -53.09 -0.36 25.05
C VAL A 285 -54.04 0.75 24.61
N LEU A 286 -53.68 1.48 23.52
CA LEU A 286 -54.47 2.59 23.01
C LEU A 286 -55.75 2.11 22.31
N GLY A 287 -55.64 1.09 21.44
CA GLY A 287 -56.77 0.46 20.76
C GLY A 287 -57.76 -0.19 21.74
N LEU A 288 -57.23 -0.91 22.75
CA LEU A 288 -58.04 -1.53 23.80
C LEU A 288 -58.77 -0.47 24.67
N ALA A 289 -58.11 0.64 24.99
CA ALA A 289 -58.72 1.74 25.73
C ALA A 289 -59.84 2.40 24.94
N LEU A 290 -59.64 2.65 23.63
CA LEU A 290 -60.70 3.20 22.75
C LEU A 290 -61.89 2.26 22.61
N GLN A 291 -61.66 0.95 22.44
CA GLN A 291 -62.71 -0.06 22.38
C GLN A 291 -63.57 -0.03 23.67
N SER A 292 -62.88 -0.11 24.82
CA SER A 292 -63.59 -0.05 26.12
C SER A 292 -64.37 1.27 26.33
N MET A 293 -63.79 2.40 25.85
CA MET A 293 -64.46 3.70 25.91
C MET A 293 -65.77 3.72 25.11
N VAL A 294 -65.74 3.24 23.84
CA VAL A 294 -66.93 3.16 22.99
C VAL A 294 -67.95 2.24 23.56
N GLU A 295 -67.61 1.07 24.10
CA GLU A 295 -68.50 0.12 24.70
C GLU A 295 -69.22 0.77 25.93
N ARG A 296 -68.46 1.46 26.78
CA ARG A 296 -69.06 2.18 27.94
C ARG A 296 -70.01 3.32 27.53
N LEU A 297 -69.61 4.12 26.51
CA LEU A 297 -70.46 5.22 26.02
C LEU A 297 -71.75 4.67 25.39
N ARG A 298 -71.66 3.57 24.62
CA ARG A 298 -72.89 2.88 24.11
C ARG A 298 -73.82 2.43 25.28
N GLY A 299 -73.28 1.87 26.35
CA GLY A 299 -74.00 1.49 27.53
C GLY A 299 -74.71 2.68 28.18
N VAL A 300 -73.97 3.77 28.39
CA VAL A 300 -74.57 5.00 28.97
C VAL A 300 -75.71 5.58 28.12
N VAL A 301 -75.49 5.59 26.76
CA VAL A 301 -76.55 6.08 25.85
C VAL A 301 -77.79 5.16 25.89
N ALA A 302 -77.57 3.83 25.90
CA ALA A 302 -78.68 2.86 25.99
C ALA A 302 -79.43 3.01 27.31
N ASP A 303 -78.74 3.16 28.42
CA ASP A 303 -79.37 3.40 29.70
C ASP A 303 -80.16 4.72 29.76
N ALA A 304 -79.60 5.79 29.16
CA ALA A 304 -80.30 7.08 29.05
C ALA A 304 -81.54 6.99 28.18
N LEU A 305 -81.48 6.25 27.05
CA LEU A 305 -82.67 6.01 26.21
C LEU A 305 -83.73 5.20 26.94
N ALA A 306 -83.35 4.15 27.67
CA ALA A 306 -84.24 3.35 28.46
C ALA A 306 -84.91 4.21 29.57
N ALA A 307 -84.16 5.04 30.28
CA ALA A 307 -84.65 5.96 31.27
C ALA A 307 -85.63 6.98 30.69
N SER A 308 -85.30 7.55 29.50
CA SER A 308 -86.17 8.48 28.79
C SER A 308 -87.49 7.81 28.36
N SER A 309 -87.44 6.57 27.88
CA SER A 309 -88.65 5.78 27.53
C SER A 309 -89.51 5.50 28.71
N ASN A 310 -88.88 5.13 29.87
CA ASN A 310 -89.65 4.91 31.12
C ASN A 310 -90.30 6.20 31.62
N VAL A 311 -89.62 7.34 31.57
CA VAL A 311 -90.22 8.65 31.92
C VAL A 311 -91.37 9.01 30.97
N SER A 312 -91.22 8.76 29.65
CA SER A 312 -92.27 9.00 28.65
C SER A 312 -93.53 8.12 28.92
N SER A 313 -93.26 6.82 29.17
CA SER A 313 -94.38 5.89 29.52
C SER A 313 -95.07 6.23 30.81
N GLY A 314 -94.30 6.58 31.83
CA GLY A 314 -94.85 7.04 33.11
C GLY A 314 -95.64 8.35 33.00
N SER A 315 -95.18 9.29 32.15
CA SER A 315 -95.93 10.52 31.83
C SER A 315 -97.22 10.24 31.09
N GLN A 316 -97.30 9.27 30.19
CA GLN A 316 -98.49 8.83 29.51
C GLN A 316 -99.48 8.15 30.44
N GLU A 317 -99.00 7.28 31.37
CA GLU A 317 -99.86 6.67 32.42
C GLU A 317 -100.44 7.72 33.35
N LEU A 318 -99.63 8.71 33.78
CA LEU A 318 -100.03 9.80 34.61
C LEU A 318 -101.14 10.67 33.96
N SER A 319 -100.94 10.99 32.64
CA SER A 319 -101.92 11.69 31.82
C SER A 319 -103.26 10.91 31.69
N ALA A 320 -103.23 9.63 31.41
CA ALA A 320 -104.38 8.76 31.32
C ALA A 320 -105.12 8.62 32.66
N SER A 321 -104.38 8.51 33.74
CA SER A 321 -104.95 8.50 35.11
C SER A 321 -105.58 9.83 35.50
N SER A 322 -104.98 10.95 35.03
CA SER A 322 -105.58 12.28 35.27
C SER A 322 -106.89 12.53 34.48
N GLU A 323 -106.95 11.97 33.24
CA GLU A 323 -108.18 11.99 32.43
C GLU A 323 -109.31 11.13 33.03
N THR A 324 -108.98 10.04 33.72
CA THR A 324 -109.98 9.19 34.34
C THR A 324 -110.52 9.73 35.70
N LEU A 325 -109.82 10.70 36.30
CA LEU A 325 -110.17 11.37 37.53
C LEU A 325 -110.90 12.72 37.36
N SER A 326 -111.03 13.23 36.19
CA SER A 326 -111.82 14.43 35.82
C SER A 326 -113.15 14.06 35.26
#